data_896f22f30c28a7e8528bb3a644464174
#
_entry.id   896f22f30c28a7e8528bb3a644464174
#
_cell.length_a   1.000
_cell.length_b   1.000
_cell.length_c   1.000
_cell.angle_alpha   90.00
_cell.angle_beta   90.00
_cell.angle_gamma   90.00
#
_symmetry.space_group_name_H-M   'P 1'
#
loop_
_entity.id
_entity.type
_entity.pdbx_description
1 polymer ?
#
loop_
_entity_poly.entity_id
_entity_poly.type
_entity_poly.pdbx_seq_one_letter_code
_entity_poly.pdbx_strand_id
1 'polypeptide(L)'
;MIYAQIAVCAEEIEQKVIELRRDFHAYPELPWKEVETSKKIEENLRSLGYENIRRGFGGTESGVVADITGKADGPTLALRADIDALPLQEDVDV
;
A
#
# COMPACT_ATOMS: atom_id res chain seq x y z
N MET A 1 2.36 17.54 21.34
CA MET A 1 2.59 16.14 21.71
C MET A 1 2.46 15.24 20.48
N ILE A 2 3.21 14.17 20.45
CA ILE A 2 3.28 13.30 19.28
C ILE A 2 1.92 12.69 18.90
N TYR A 3 1.08 12.34 19.87
CA TYR A 3 -0.24 11.77 19.57
C TYR A 3 -1.16 12.77 18.86
N ALA A 4 -1.10 14.04 19.24
CA ALA A 4 -1.87 15.08 18.57
C ALA A 4 -1.36 15.30 17.14
N GLN A 5 -0.05 15.23 16.91
CA GLN A 5 0.55 15.35 15.59
C GLN A 5 0.15 14.18 14.70
N ILE A 6 0.13 12.96 15.25
CA ILE A 6 -0.31 11.77 14.50
C ILE A 6 -1.78 11.90 14.10
N ALA A 7 -2.65 12.38 15.00
CA ALA A 7 -4.07 12.58 14.71
C ALA A 7 -4.29 13.58 13.58
N VAL A 8 -3.54 14.68 13.58
CA VAL A 8 -3.63 15.70 12.52
C VAL A 8 -3.18 15.10 11.18
N CYS A 9 -2.05 14.40 11.16
CA CYS A 9 -1.57 13.75 9.93
C CYS A 9 -2.57 12.71 9.41
N ALA A 10 -3.19 11.94 10.29
CA ALA A 10 -4.20 10.95 9.91
C ALA A 10 -5.42 11.61 9.27
N GLU A 11 -5.88 12.74 9.82
CA GLU A 11 -7.00 13.48 9.24
C GLU A 11 -6.66 14.02 7.85
N GLU A 12 -5.44 14.51 7.66
CA GLU A 12 -5.01 15.06 6.38
C GLU A 12 -5.00 14.02 5.25
N ILE A 13 -4.73 12.76 5.56
CA ILE A 13 -4.64 11.69 4.54
C ILE A 13 -5.89 10.81 4.48
N GLU A 14 -6.87 11.03 5.37
CA GLU A 14 -8.05 10.16 5.48
C GLU A 14 -8.77 9.95 4.15
N GLN A 15 -9.06 11.02 3.43
CA GLN A 15 -9.77 10.93 2.17
C GLN A 15 -8.98 10.12 1.13
N LYS A 16 -7.68 10.31 1.08
CA LYS A 16 -6.81 9.55 0.18
C LYS A 16 -6.81 8.06 0.50
N VAL A 17 -6.79 7.72 1.79
CA VAL A 17 -6.83 6.33 2.24
C VAL A 17 -8.18 5.69 1.87
N ILE A 18 -9.28 6.40 2.04
CA ILE A 18 -10.61 5.92 1.64
C ILE A 18 -10.67 5.66 0.14
N GLU A 19 -10.14 6.56 -0.67
CA GLU A 19 -10.11 6.40 -2.13
C GLU A 19 -9.28 5.19 -2.55
N LEU A 20 -8.12 5.00 -1.93
CA LEU A 20 -7.27 3.84 -2.20
C LEU A 20 -7.96 2.53 -1.83
N ARG A 21 -8.61 2.50 -0.65
CA ARG A 21 -9.36 1.31 -0.22
C ARG A 21 -10.45 0.95 -1.22
N ARG A 22 -11.21 1.94 -1.66
CA ARG A 22 -12.30 1.72 -2.61
C ARG A 22 -11.80 1.24 -3.97
N ASP A 23 -10.66 1.77 -4.42
CA ASP A 23 -10.05 1.35 -5.66
C ASP A 23 -9.59 -0.11 -5.61
N PHE A 24 -8.87 -0.50 -4.56
CA PHE A 24 -8.44 -1.88 -4.38
C PHE A 24 -9.62 -2.83 -4.21
N HIS A 25 -10.65 -2.41 -3.49
CA HIS A 25 -11.86 -3.22 -3.29
C HIS A 25 -12.63 -3.43 -4.59
N ALA A 26 -12.64 -2.44 -5.48
CA ALA A 26 -13.34 -2.53 -6.76
C ALA A 26 -12.67 -3.51 -7.74
N TYR A 27 -11.37 -3.76 -7.60
CA TYR A 27 -10.58 -4.61 -8.50
C TYR A 27 -9.81 -5.66 -7.72
N PRO A 28 -10.52 -6.64 -7.11
CA PRO A 28 -9.86 -7.66 -6.28
C PRO A 28 -9.03 -8.62 -7.11
N GLU A 29 -7.86 -8.98 -6.61
CA GLU A 29 -6.97 -9.94 -7.25
C GLU A 29 -6.61 -11.06 -6.28
N LEU A 30 -6.55 -12.29 -6.79
CA LEU A 30 -6.25 -13.49 -6.02
C LEU A 30 -4.76 -13.58 -5.63
N PRO A 31 -4.43 -14.39 -4.60
CA PRO A 31 -3.04 -14.61 -4.20
C PRO A 31 -2.16 -15.01 -5.38
N TRP A 32 -0.95 -14.48 -5.42
CA TRP A 32 0.07 -14.68 -6.47
C TRP A 32 -0.33 -14.11 -7.84
N LYS A 33 -1.48 -13.48 -7.94
CA LYS A 33 -1.99 -12.86 -9.18
C LYS A 33 -2.29 -11.37 -9.01
N GLU A 34 -1.74 -10.75 -7.98
CA GLU A 34 -1.97 -9.34 -7.65
C GLU A 34 -1.10 -8.43 -8.53
N VAL A 35 -1.21 -8.54 -9.85
CA VAL A 35 -0.38 -7.80 -10.81
C VAL A 35 -0.74 -6.33 -10.84
N GLU A 36 -2.02 -6.02 -11.06
CA GLU A 36 -2.46 -4.62 -11.11
C GLU A 36 -2.46 -3.96 -9.73
N THR A 37 -2.78 -4.73 -8.68
CA THR A 37 -2.69 -4.25 -7.30
C THR A 37 -1.27 -3.83 -6.98
N SER A 38 -0.29 -4.66 -7.33
CA SER A 38 1.13 -4.36 -7.11
C SER A 38 1.58 -3.12 -7.88
N LYS A 39 1.13 -2.95 -9.13
CA LYS A 39 1.42 -1.76 -9.93
C LYS A 39 0.87 -0.50 -9.29
N LYS A 40 -0.36 -0.54 -8.80
CA LYS A 40 -0.99 0.60 -8.13
C LYS A 40 -0.24 0.99 -6.86
N ILE A 41 0.19 0.00 -6.08
CA ILE A 41 0.98 0.25 -4.87
C ILE A 41 2.30 0.92 -5.23
N GLU A 42 3.00 0.40 -6.23
CA GLU A 42 4.26 1.00 -6.69
C GLU A 42 4.05 2.45 -7.14
N GLU A 43 3.05 2.71 -7.96
CA GLU A 43 2.73 4.05 -8.44
C GLU A 43 2.43 5.02 -7.29
N ASN A 44 1.68 4.58 -6.29
CA ASN A 44 1.40 5.39 -5.11
C ASN A 44 2.65 5.69 -4.30
N LEU A 45 3.51 4.70 -4.08
CA LEU A 45 4.77 4.90 -3.37
C LEU A 45 5.67 5.88 -4.11
N ARG A 46 5.76 5.79 -5.44
CA ARG A 46 6.53 6.73 -6.24
C ARG A 46 5.95 8.14 -6.17
N SER A 47 4.63 8.27 -6.18
CA SER A 47 3.98 9.58 -6.06
C SER A 47 4.25 10.25 -4.71
N LEU A 48 4.53 9.44 -3.67
CA LEU A 48 4.91 9.93 -2.34
C LEU A 48 6.41 10.24 -2.21
N GLY A 49 7.19 10.01 -3.26
CA GLY A 49 8.61 10.32 -3.29
C GLY A 49 9.54 9.17 -2.96
N TYR A 50 9.04 7.97 -2.79
CA TYR A 50 9.90 6.81 -2.53
C TYR A 50 10.47 6.28 -3.85
N GLU A 51 11.76 5.98 -3.87
CA GLU A 51 12.47 5.55 -5.07
C GLU A 51 12.98 4.11 -5.00
N ASN A 52 13.30 3.63 -3.80
CA ASN A 52 13.84 2.28 -3.62
C ASN A 52 12.71 1.26 -3.50
N ILE A 53 12.10 0.95 -4.63
CA ILE A 53 10.91 0.08 -4.72
C ILE A 53 11.23 -1.14 -5.57
N ARG A 54 10.88 -2.32 -5.07
CA ARG A 54 11.03 -3.59 -5.78
C ARG A 54 9.66 -4.24 -5.92
N ARG A 55 9.38 -4.79 -7.08
CA ARG A 55 8.11 -5.44 -7.37
C ARG A 55 8.35 -6.81 -8.01
N GLY A 56 7.49 -7.77 -7.66
CA GLY A 56 7.55 -9.12 -8.18
C GLY A 56 8.49 -10.01 -7.38
N PHE A 57 7.95 -11.06 -6.79
CA PHE A 57 8.69 -11.99 -5.95
C PHE A 57 8.24 -13.41 -6.24
N GLY A 58 9.13 -14.37 -5.97
CA GLY A 58 8.83 -15.78 -6.13
C GLY A 58 8.49 -16.20 -7.56
N GLY A 59 9.08 -15.53 -8.56
CA GLY A 59 8.80 -15.82 -9.97
C GLY A 59 7.48 -15.27 -10.48
N THR A 60 6.84 -14.37 -9.72
CA THR A 60 5.57 -13.73 -10.10
C THR A 60 5.77 -12.23 -10.33
N GLU A 61 4.73 -11.56 -10.81
CA GLU A 61 4.70 -10.09 -10.89
C GLU A 61 4.02 -9.46 -9.66
N SER A 62 3.79 -10.27 -8.63
CA SER A 62 3.05 -9.90 -7.42
C SER A 62 3.98 -9.54 -6.28
N GLY A 63 3.54 -8.60 -5.46
CA GLY A 63 4.25 -8.16 -4.26
C GLY A 63 5.10 -6.91 -4.48
N VAL A 64 5.17 -6.08 -3.45
CA VAL A 64 5.92 -4.81 -3.48
C VAL A 64 6.68 -4.65 -2.17
N VAL A 65 7.94 -4.25 -2.27
CA VAL A 65 8.75 -3.85 -1.12
C VAL A 65 9.35 -2.49 -1.40
N ALA A 66 9.25 -1.60 -0.45
CA ALA A 66 9.91 -0.29 -0.51
C ALA A 66 10.74 -0.09 0.75
N ASP A 67 11.96 0.40 0.58
CA ASP A 67 12.86 0.74 1.67
C ASP A 67 12.91 2.25 1.85
N ILE A 68 12.82 2.69 3.10
CA ILE A 68 12.88 4.10 3.46
C ILE A 68 13.99 4.27 4.48
N THR A 69 14.93 5.15 4.18
CA THR A 69 16.04 5.43 5.08
C THR A 69 15.73 6.67 5.91
N GLY A 70 15.82 6.52 7.22
CA GLY A 70 15.65 7.63 8.14
C GLY A 70 16.88 8.54 8.24
N LYS A 71 16.80 9.52 9.11
CA LYS A 71 17.84 10.55 9.27
C LYS A 71 19.04 10.10 10.08
N ALA A 72 18.91 9.04 10.85
CA ALA A 72 19.96 8.56 11.74
C ALA A 72 20.02 7.04 11.73
N ASP A 73 21.17 6.50 12.12
CA ASP A 73 21.33 5.06 12.26
C ASP A 73 20.43 4.52 13.36
N GLY A 74 19.93 3.32 13.16
CA GLY A 74 19.04 2.66 14.11
C GLY A 74 18.56 1.33 13.57
N PRO A 75 17.69 0.66 14.32
CA PRO A 75 17.13 -0.62 13.88
C PRO A 75 16.20 -0.44 12.68
N THR A 76 16.04 -1.51 11.92
CA THR A 76 15.11 -1.54 10.79
C THR A 76 13.75 -2.06 11.26
N LEU A 77 12.70 -1.31 10.97
CA LEU A 77 11.33 -1.71 11.24
C LEU A 77 10.67 -2.14 9.93
N ALA A 78 10.03 -3.29 9.93
CA ALA A 78 9.27 -3.77 8.78
C ALA A 78 7.77 -3.64 9.05
N LEU A 79 7.05 -3.08 8.09
CA LEU A 79 5.59 -3.04 8.07
C LEU A 79 5.11 -3.98 6.97
N ARG A 80 4.13 -4.82 7.26
CA ARG A 80 3.59 -5.78 6.31
C ARG A 80 2.09 -5.65 6.19
N ALA A 81 1.58 -5.81 4.96
CA ALA A 81 0.16 -5.91 4.69
C ALA A 81 -0.08 -6.90 3.56
N ASP A 82 -1.12 -7.70 3.67
CA ASP A 82 -1.57 -8.57 2.59
C ASP A 82 -2.26 -7.72 1.53
N ILE A 83 -2.14 -8.13 0.27
CA ILE A 83 -2.70 -7.38 -0.87
C ILE A 83 -3.65 -8.20 -1.72
N ASP A 84 -3.80 -9.50 -1.40
CA ASP A 84 -4.74 -10.37 -2.09
C ASP A 84 -6.17 -10.12 -1.61
N ALA A 85 -7.13 -10.58 -2.41
CA ALA A 85 -8.54 -10.41 -2.10
C ALA A 85 -9.34 -11.62 -2.55
N LEU A 86 -10.55 -11.73 -2.02
CA LEU A 86 -11.50 -12.74 -2.49
C LEU A 86 -12.10 -12.29 -3.84
N PRO A 87 -12.39 -13.21 -4.76
CA PRO A 87 -12.92 -12.86 -6.08
C PRO A 87 -14.43 -12.57 -6.01
N LEU A 88 -14.80 -11.60 -5.16
CA LEU A 88 -16.19 -11.23 -4.94
C LEU A 88 -16.45 -9.82 -5.48
N GLN A 89 -17.64 -9.67 -6.08
CA GLN A 89 -18.12 -8.37 -6.52
C GLN A 89 -19.21 -7.91 -5.54
N GLU A 90 -19.01 -6.73 -4.94
CA GLU A 90 -20.01 -6.15 -4.06
C GLU A 90 -21.19 -5.59 -4.86
N ASP A 91 -22.40 -5.78 -4.34
CA ASP A 91 -23.62 -5.26 -4.95
C ASP A 91 -23.91 -3.81 -4.51
N VAL A 92 -23.20 -3.32 -3.51
CA VAL A 92 -23.38 -1.97 -2.96
C VAL A 92 -22.03 -1.26 -2.91
N ASP A 93 -22.06 0.06 -2.94
CA ASP A 93 -20.87 0.88 -2.77
C ASP A 93 -20.44 0.91 -1.29
N VAL A 94 -19.16 0.71 -1.04
CA VAL A 94 -18.59 0.67 0.31
C VAL A 94 -17.36 1.57 0.42
#